data_8660865c7242ebf68810821b2d75e0d3
#
_entry.id   8660865c7242ebf68810821b2d75e0d3
#
_cell.length_a   1.000
_cell.length_b   1.000
_cell.length_c   1.000
_cell.angle_alpha   90.00
_cell.angle_beta   90.00
_cell.angle_gamma   90.00
#
_symmetry.space_group_name_H-M   'P 1'
#
loop_
_entity.id
_entity.type
_entity.pdbx_description
1 polymer ?
#
loop_
_entity_poly.entity_id
_entity_poly.type
_entity_poly.pdbx_seq_one_letter_code
_entity_poly.pdbx_strand_id
1 'polypeptide(L)'
;MAEKIIVASGKGGVGKTSLTAGLAMALAAKGEKVLVVDFDIGQGSAAFMLGAESEPVFNWGDALKNTCENEDTLGKAGNVSYICAPTKWDDTFSDKKIKNFISFFNSDFSYILFDAPAGVLGGFGLAAQCADRALIVSTPDEVCVRAAKGAARELRKKKVDKIRLIINRFDKNPTVKGKYLNIDEVINAVGVQLIGVVPEDKNISYCASTGFANLKDCPAKAAFGRVAERVRGKRVRLVLQNTKKEKPKSKAPIAAVLSVIGAIIILLAGAFLTDFYMSRNLKEPIFVKEVVSDGGGATLYIGFCYTVETNKNTDGTLISCKMQAFGKTIGASVS
;
A
#
# COMPACT_ATOMS: atom_id res chain seq x y z
N MET A 1 -23.46 -18.60 -23.30
CA MET A 1 -22.34 -19.36 -22.71
C MET A 1 -21.34 -18.39 -22.11
N ALA A 2 -20.85 -18.67 -20.90
CA ALA A 2 -19.85 -17.84 -20.24
C ALA A 2 -18.52 -17.81 -21.00
N GLU A 3 -17.84 -16.66 -21.07
CA GLU A 3 -16.44 -16.57 -21.49
C GLU A 3 -15.54 -16.96 -20.33
N LYS A 4 -14.73 -18.01 -20.49
CA LYS A 4 -13.84 -18.56 -19.48
C LYS A 4 -12.43 -18.00 -19.64
N ILE A 5 -11.96 -17.27 -18.65
CA ILE A 5 -10.71 -16.52 -18.71
C ILE A 5 -9.77 -16.95 -17.58
N ILE A 6 -8.62 -17.53 -17.93
CA ILE A 6 -7.58 -17.81 -16.95
C ILE A 6 -6.72 -16.55 -16.72
N VAL A 7 -6.54 -16.18 -15.45
CA VAL A 7 -5.57 -15.18 -14.99
C VAL A 7 -4.33 -15.91 -14.51
N ALA A 8 -3.23 -15.79 -15.22
CA ALA A 8 -2.04 -16.59 -15.04
C ALA A 8 -0.76 -15.75 -14.94
N SER A 9 0.28 -16.30 -14.33
CA SER A 9 1.61 -15.73 -14.33
C SER A 9 2.66 -16.83 -14.21
N GLY A 10 3.86 -16.58 -14.69
CA GLY A 10 4.96 -17.51 -14.52
C GLY A 10 5.64 -17.46 -13.15
N LYS A 11 5.33 -16.44 -12.31
CA LYS A 11 5.97 -16.21 -11.01
C LYS A 11 4.94 -15.77 -9.96
N GLY A 12 5.20 -16.13 -8.70
CA GLY A 12 4.42 -15.66 -7.55
C GLY A 12 4.62 -14.16 -7.25
N GLY A 13 3.66 -13.56 -6.56
CA GLY A 13 3.75 -12.19 -6.08
C GLY A 13 3.51 -11.07 -7.11
N VAL A 14 3.23 -11.39 -8.39
CA VAL A 14 2.93 -10.39 -9.42
C VAL A 14 1.54 -9.77 -9.30
N GLY A 15 0.67 -10.28 -8.41
CA GLY A 15 -0.67 -9.77 -8.15
C GLY A 15 -1.78 -10.41 -8.97
N LYS A 16 -1.68 -11.71 -9.30
CA LYS A 16 -2.74 -12.46 -10.02
C LYS A 16 -4.09 -12.37 -9.31
N THR A 17 -4.17 -12.84 -8.07
CA THR A 17 -5.40 -12.87 -7.27
C THR A 17 -5.99 -11.47 -7.08
N SER A 18 -5.14 -10.46 -6.82
CA SER A 18 -5.58 -9.07 -6.74
C SER A 18 -6.17 -8.57 -8.07
N LEU A 19 -5.56 -8.97 -9.20
CA LEU A 19 -6.07 -8.62 -10.53
C LEU A 19 -7.37 -9.36 -10.82
N THR A 20 -7.46 -10.66 -10.48
CA THR A 20 -8.67 -11.47 -10.65
C THR A 20 -9.84 -10.86 -9.88
N ALA A 21 -9.63 -10.51 -8.60
CA ALA A 21 -10.64 -9.87 -7.77
C ALA A 21 -11.03 -8.47 -8.31
N GLY A 22 -10.04 -7.62 -8.63
CA GLY A 22 -10.29 -6.29 -9.18
C GLY A 22 -11.02 -6.31 -10.52
N LEU A 23 -10.69 -7.26 -11.39
CA LEU A 23 -11.36 -7.47 -12.69
C LEU A 23 -12.79 -8.00 -12.50
N ALA A 24 -12.98 -8.99 -11.62
CA ALA A 24 -14.29 -9.55 -11.30
C ALA A 24 -15.26 -8.47 -10.81
N MET A 25 -14.82 -7.67 -9.85
CA MET A 25 -15.62 -6.55 -9.35
C MET A 25 -15.88 -5.47 -10.40
N ALA A 26 -14.89 -5.18 -11.25
CA ALA A 26 -15.08 -4.21 -12.33
C ALA A 26 -16.07 -4.70 -13.41
N LEU A 27 -16.10 -6.00 -13.70
CA LEU A 27 -17.10 -6.61 -14.60
C LEU A 27 -18.48 -6.62 -13.94
N ALA A 28 -18.59 -7.04 -12.68
CA ALA A 28 -19.84 -7.05 -11.93
C ALA A 28 -20.45 -5.64 -11.78
N ALA A 29 -19.62 -4.61 -11.57
CA ALA A 29 -20.05 -3.21 -11.54
C ALA A 29 -20.63 -2.72 -12.90
N LYS A 30 -20.42 -3.47 -13.97
CA LYS A 30 -21.00 -3.21 -15.31
C LYS A 30 -22.20 -4.08 -15.65
N GLY A 31 -22.75 -4.76 -14.64
CA GLY A 31 -23.93 -5.62 -14.75
C GLY A 31 -23.64 -7.03 -15.25
N GLU A 32 -22.37 -7.42 -15.37
CA GLU A 32 -22.02 -8.79 -15.78
C GLU A 32 -22.16 -9.76 -14.61
N LYS A 33 -22.67 -10.96 -14.86
CA LYS A 33 -22.67 -12.06 -13.90
C LYS A 33 -21.29 -12.74 -13.92
N VAL A 34 -20.56 -12.66 -12.82
CA VAL A 34 -19.16 -13.11 -12.76
C VAL A 34 -19.00 -14.21 -11.71
N LEU A 35 -18.34 -15.29 -12.11
CA LEU A 35 -17.86 -16.34 -11.23
C LEU A 35 -16.33 -16.32 -11.19
N VAL A 36 -15.76 -16.35 -10.02
CA VAL A 36 -14.32 -16.57 -9.79
C VAL A 36 -14.11 -17.98 -9.28
N VAL A 37 -13.25 -18.76 -9.93
CA VAL A 37 -12.87 -20.10 -9.47
C VAL A 37 -11.39 -20.08 -9.10
N ASP A 38 -11.10 -20.36 -7.85
CA ASP A 38 -9.73 -20.45 -7.34
C ASP A 38 -9.12 -21.82 -7.70
N PHE A 39 -7.98 -21.80 -8.38
CA PHE A 39 -7.20 -22.98 -8.71
C PHE A 39 -5.87 -23.08 -7.95
N ASP A 40 -5.64 -22.16 -6.99
CA ASP A 40 -4.42 -22.19 -6.15
C ASP A 40 -4.60 -23.16 -4.98
N ILE A 41 -4.46 -24.44 -5.31
CA ILE A 41 -4.66 -25.56 -4.38
C ILE A 41 -3.72 -25.42 -3.19
N GLY A 42 -4.27 -25.47 -1.98
CA GLY A 42 -3.54 -25.35 -0.72
C GLY A 42 -3.27 -23.93 -0.23
N GLN A 43 -3.40 -22.92 -1.10
CA GLN A 43 -3.17 -21.50 -0.75
C GLN A 43 -4.30 -20.59 -1.25
N GLY A 44 -5.48 -21.15 -1.49
CA GLY A 44 -6.62 -20.41 -2.00
C GLY A 44 -6.88 -19.13 -1.23
N SER A 45 -6.87 -17.99 -1.93
CA SER A 45 -7.05 -16.66 -1.33
C SER A 45 -8.08 -15.79 -2.07
N ALA A 46 -8.71 -16.34 -3.11
CA ALA A 46 -9.64 -15.57 -3.95
C ALA A 46 -10.87 -15.11 -3.16
N ALA A 47 -11.43 -15.96 -2.30
CA ALA A 47 -12.57 -15.61 -1.45
C ALA A 47 -12.27 -14.41 -0.54
N PHE A 48 -11.17 -14.49 0.20
CA PHE A 48 -10.69 -13.41 1.07
C PHE A 48 -10.43 -12.13 0.26
N MET A 49 -9.76 -12.25 -0.89
CA MET A 49 -9.44 -11.11 -1.74
C MET A 49 -10.70 -10.44 -2.29
N LEU A 50 -11.75 -11.18 -2.58
CA LEU A 50 -13.06 -10.66 -2.97
C LEU A 50 -13.79 -9.97 -1.80
N GLY A 51 -13.35 -10.17 -0.56
CA GLY A 51 -14.00 -9.66 0.65
C GLY A 51 -15.22 -10.48 1.05
N ALA A 52 -15.15 -11.80 0.86
CA ALA A 52 -16.16 -12.72 1.33
C ALA A 52 -16.21 -12.73 2.87
N GLU A 53 -17.41 -12.69 3.42
CA GLU A 53 -17.62 -12.74 4.88
C GLU A 53 -17.47 -14.17 5.45
N SER A 54 -17.75 -15.17 4.62
CA SER A 54 -17.60 -16.59 4.95
C SER A 54 -17.29 -17.39 3.69
N GLU A 55 -16.58 -18.50 3.85
CA GLU A 55 -16.34 -19.45 2.75
C GLU A 55 -17.42 -20.55 2.76
N PRO A 56 -17.81 -21.09 1.59
CA PRO A 56 -18.68 -22.25 1.52
C PRO A 56 -17.99 -23.46 2.15
N VAL A 57 -18.80 -24.36 2.68
CA VAL A 57 -18.32 -25.60 3.34
C VAL A 57 -17.59 -26.50 2.33
N PHE A 58 -18.06 -26.52 1.09
CA PHE A 58 -17.54 -27.35 0.03
C PHE A 58 -16.76 -26.53 -0.99
N ASN A 59 -15.76 -27.15 -1.58
CA ASN A 59 -14.92 -26.62 -2.64
C ASN A 59 -15.09 -27.44 -3.94
N TRP A 60 -14.49 -26.99 -5.05
CA TRP A 60 -14.64 -27.73 -6.30
C TRP A 60 -14.05 -29.17 -6.26
N GLY A 61 -13.07 -29.43 -5.38
CA GLY A 61 -12.52 -30.77 -5.19
C GLY A 61 -13.53 -31.74 -4.58
N ASP A 62 -14.39 -31.25 -3.69
CA ASP A 62 -15.46 -32.05 -3.07
C ASP A 62 -16.53 -32.42 -4.12
N ALA A 63 -16.92 -31.48 -4.95
CA ALA A 63 -17.83 -31.76 -6.07
C ALA A 63 -17.24 -32.77 -7.08
N LEU A 64 -15.94 -32.69 -7.41
CA LEU A 64 -15.28 -33.68 -8.28
C LEU A 64 -15.23 -35.08 -7.67
N LYS A 65 -15.33 -35.22 -6.36
CA LYS A 65 -15.43 -36.49 -5.63
C LYS A 65 -16.88 -36.96 -5.44
N ASN A 66 -17.86 -36.17 -5.89
CA ASN A 66 -19.29 -36.39 -5.67
C ASN A 66 -19.68 -36.45 -4.17
N THR A 67 -19.05 -35.64 -3.34
CA THR A 67 -19.38 -35.52 -1.91
C THR A 67 -20.36 -34.38 -1.62
N CYS A 68 -20.68 -33.55 -2.62
CA CYS A 68 -21.68 -32.50 -2.58
C CYS A 68 -22.19 -32.22 -4.01
N GLU A 69 -23.28 -31.48 -4.14
CA GLU A 69 -23.75 -30.97 -5.42
C GLU A 69 -22.88 -29.80 -5.89
N ASN A 70 -22.90 -29.49 -7.20
CA ASN A 70 -22.08 -28.42 -7.75
C ASN A 70 -22.43 -27.05 -7.13
N GLU A 71 -23.70 -26.78 -6.92
CA GLU A 71 -24.24 -25.56 -6.35
C GLU A 71 -23.78 -25.30 -4.90
N ASP A 72 -23.53 -26.36 -4.14
CA ASP A 72 -23.08 -26.28 -2.74
C ASP A 72 -21.67 -25.66 -2.62
N THR A 73 -20.92 -25.61 -3.72
CA THR A 73 -19.58 -24.99 -3.77
C THR A 73 -19.61 -23.48 -3.96
N LEU A 74 -20.80 -22.89 -4.28
CA LEU A 74 -20.91 -21.48 -4.58
C LEU A 74 -20.91 -20.59 -3.34
N GLY A 75 -19.96 -19.68 -3.25
CA GLY A 75 -19.96 -18.56 -2.33
C GLY A 75 -20.34 -17.24 -3.03
N LYS A 76 -20.65 -16.22 -2.24
CA LYS A 76 -20.95 -14.86 -2.73
C LYS A 76 -20.12 -13.82 -1.97
N ALA A 77 -19.56 -12.88 -2.74
CA ALA A 77 -18.90 -11.68 -2.23
C ALA A 77 -19.49 -10.46 -2.97
N GLY A 78 -20.50 -9.84 -2.37
CA GLY A 78 -21.28 -8.80 -3.03
C GLY A 78 -21.94 -9.32 -4.32
N ASN A 79 -21.62 -8.70 -5.45
CA ASN A 79 -22.17 -9.07 -6.79
C ASN A 79 -21.28 -10.10 -7.55
N VAL A 80 -20.28 -10.66 -6.92
CA VAL A 80 -19.40 -11.67 -7.50
C VAL A 80 -19.65 -13.00 -6.80
N SER A 81 -19.83 -14.08 -7.58
CA SER A 81 -19.83 -15.44 -7.07
C SER A 81 -18.42 -16.01 -7.12
N TYR A 82 -18.11 -16.92 -6.22
CA TYR A 82 -16.81 -17.58 -6.21
C TYR A 82 -16.92 -19.05 -5.79
N ILE A 83 -15.87 -19.82 -6.13
CA ILE A 83 -15.69 -21.22 -5.74
C ILE A 83 -14.26 -21.36 -5.24
N CYS A 84 -14.11 -21.95 -4.05
CA CYS A 84 -12.82 -22.15 -3.40
C CYS A 84 -12.04 -23.34 -3.99
N ALA A 85 -10.71 -23.26 -3.92
CA ALA A 85 -9.82 -24.37 -4.21
C ALA A 85 -9.80 -25.40 -3.06
N PRO A 86 -9.55 -26.70 -3.32
CA PRO A 86 -9.28 -27.67 -2.28
C PRO A 86 -7.95 -27.38 -1.58
N THR A 87 -7.84 -27.82 -0.33
CA THR A 87 -6.64 -27.62 0.50
C THR A 87 -5.47 -28.54 0.09
N LYS A 88 -5.75 -29.62 -0.63
CA LYS A 88 -4.75 -30.60 -1.07
C LYS A 88 -5.04 -31.07 -2.48
N TRP A 89 -3.96 -31.39 -3.21
CA TRP A 89 -4.08 -32.09 -4.48
C TRP A 89 -4.66 -33.48 -4.28
N ASP A 90 -5.43 -33.96 -5.25
CA ASP A 90 -5.98 -35.29 -5.28
C ASP A 90 -5.81 -35.86 -6.69
N ASP A 91 -5.29 -37.08 -6.80
CA ASP A 91 -4.99 -37.73 -8.08
C ASP A 91 -6.25 -38.12 -8.89
N THR A 92 -7.42 -38.03 -8.27
CA THR A 92 -8.72 -38.18 -8.96
C THR A 92 -9.11 -36.94 -9.76
N PHE A 93 -8.43 -35.79 -9.58
CA PHE A 93 -8.67 -34.60 -10.36
C PHE A 93 -8.21 -34.81 -11.81
N SER A 94 -9.10 -34.64 -12.74
CA SER A 94 -8.82 -34.81 -14.17
C SER A 94 -9.40 -33.71 -15.01
N ASP A 95 -8.79 -33.49 -16.18
CA ASP A 95 -9.24 -32.50 -17.16
C ASP A 95 -10.71 -32.67 -17.55
N LYS A 96 -11.18 -33.92 -17.64
CA LYS A 96 -12.58 -34.23 -17.99
C LYS A 96 -13.56 -33.83 -16.87
N LYS A 97 -13.23 -34.21 -15.63
CA LYS A 97 -14.09 -33.89 -14.46
C LYS A 97 -14.21 -32.40 -14.24
N ILE A 98 -13.08 -31.67 -14.26
CA ILE A 98 -13.11 -30.23 -14.05
C ILE A 98 -13.81 -29.47 -15.17
N LYS A 99 -13.68 -29.92 -16.43
CA LYS A 99 -14.42 -29.35 -17.56
C LYS A 99 -15.93 -29.51 -17.39
N ASN A 100 -16.38 -30.70 -16.99
CA ASN A 100 -17.80 -30.95 -16.74
C ASN A 100 -18.33 -30.07 -15.60
N PHE A 101 -17.58 -29.99 -14.50
CA PHE A 101 -17.92 -29.12 -13.37
C PHE A 101 -18.04 -27.66 -13.77
N ILE A 102 -17.06 -27.10 -14.47
CA ILE A 102 -17.10 -25.71 -14.94
C ILE A 102 -18.23 -25.49 -15.96
N SER A 103 -18.50 -26.49 -16.82
CA SER A 103 -19.56 -26.39 -17.82
C SER A 103 -20.95 -26.30 -17.22
N PHE A 104 -21.15 -26.81 -16.03
CA PHE A 104 -22.40 -26.69 -15.27
C PHE A 104 -22.80 -25.23 -15.06
N PHE A 105 -21.85 -24.35 -14.82
CA PHE A 105 -22.10 -22.92 -14.56
C PHE A 105 -22.17 -22.04 -15.82
N ASN A 106 -22.03 -22.60 -17.02
CA ASN A 106 -21.96 -21.83 -18.28
C ASN A 106 -23.19 -21.00 -18.60
N SER A 107 -24.38 -21.40 -18.14
CA SER A 107 -25.64 -20.69 -18.40
C SER A 107 -25.87 -19.52 -17.45
N ASP A 108 -25.30 -19.59 -16.26
CA ASP A 108 -25.64 -18.70 -15.14
C ASP A 108 -24.77 -17.45 -15.09
N PHE A 109 -23.59 -17.52 -15.72
CA PHE A 109 -22.60 -16.45 -15.71
C PHE A 109 -22.27 -15.94 -17.12
N SER A 110 -21.88 -14.65 -17.20
CA SER A 110 -21.33 -14.05 -18.43
C SER A 110 -19.83 -14.33 -18.54
N TYR A 111 -19.14 -14.30 -17.38
CA TYR A 111 -17.70 -14.51 -17.26
C TYR A 111 -17.38 -15.49 -16.13
N ILE A 112 -16.46 -16.43 -16.40
CA ILE A 112 -15.86 -17.29 -15.39
C ILE A 112 -14.36 -17.00 -15.39
N LEU A 113 -13.85 -16.42 -14.30
CA LEU A 113 -12.44 -16.08 -14.13
C LEU A 113 -11.74 -17.17 -13.29
N PHE A 114 -10.67 -17.72 -13.83
CA PHE A 114 -9.86 -18.72 -13.11
C PHE A 114 -8.64 -18.03 -12.50
N ASP A 115 -8.55 -18.00 -11.18
CA ASP A 115 -7.33 -17.57 -10.48
C ASP A 115 -6.34 -18.75 -10.43
N ALA A 116 -5.34 -18.71 -11.29
CA ALA A 116 -4.38 -19.81 -11.41
C ALA A 116 -3.30 -19.71 -10.31
N PRO A 117 -2.68 -20.82 -9.89
CA PRO A 117 -1.53 -20.80 -9.00
C PRO A 117 -0.33 -20.09 -9.64
N ALA A 118 0.69 -19.84 -8.81
CA ALA A 118 1.97 -19.35 -9.30
C ALA A 118 2.70 -20.41 -10.13
N GLY A 119 3.27 -20.02 -11.25
CA GLY A 119 3.96 -20.96 -12.15
C GLY A 119 3.03 -21.64 -13.13
N VAL A 120 3.41 -22.84 -13.58
CA VAL A 120 2.75 -23.56 -14.70
C VAL A 120 2.42 -25.02 -14.35
N LEU A 121 2.45 -25.38 -13.08
CA LEU A 121 2.19 -26.73 -12.59
C LEU A 121 0.87 -26.81 -11.81
N GLY A 122 0.45 -28.02 -11.46
CA GLY A 122 -0.72 -28.29 -10.63
C GLY A 122 -2.01 -27.70 -11.19
N GLY A 123 -2.72 -26.92 -10.39
CA GLY A 123 -4.00 -26.28 -10.75
C GLY A 123 -3.97 -25.42 -12.00
N PHE A 124 -2.79 -24.88 -12.40
CA PHE A 124 -2.63 -24.17 -13.67
C PHE A 124 -3.05 -25.04 -14.87
N GLY A 125 -2.66 -26.32 -14.88
CA GLY A 125 -3.00 -27.23 -15.96
C GLY A 125 -4.50 -27.44 -16.09
N LEU A 126 -5.19 -27.63 -14.96
CA LEU A 126 -6.65 -27.79 -14.90
C LEU A 126 -7.37 -26.51 -15.34
N ALA A 127 -6.97 -25.36 -14.84
CA ALA A 127 -7.54 -24.06 -15.21
C ALA A 127 -7.36 -23.77 -16.71
N ALA A 128 -6.16 -24.03 -17.25
CA ALA A 128 -5.85 -23.81 -18.67
C ALA A 128 -6.70 -24.67 -19.60
N GLN A 129 -7.02 -25.91 -19.20
CA GLN A 129 -7.87 -26.81 -19.99
C GLN A 129 -9.34 -26.35 -20.10
N CYS A 130 -9.78 -25.51 -19.16
CA CYS A 130 -11.14 -24.98 -19.15
C CYS A 130 -11.25 -23.61 -19.82
N ALA A 131 -10.15 -22.94 -20.10
CA ALA A 131 -10.12 -21.55 -20.51
C ALA A 131 -10.30 -21.35 -22.02
N ASP A 132 -11.11 -20.37 -22.41
CA ASP A 132 -11.26 -19.89 -23.80
C ASP A 132 -10.24 -18.79 -24.12
N ARG A 133 -9.75 -18.10 -23.10
CA ARG A 133 -8.86 -16.93 -23.17
C ARG A 133 -7.94 -16.86 -21.95
N ALA A 134 -6.79 -16.21 -22.10
CA ALA A 134 -5.86 -15.99 -21.00
C ALA A 134 -5.46 -14.53 -20.84
N LEU A 135 -5.31 -14.12 -19.58
CA LEU A 135 -4.69 -12.87 -19.17
C LEU A 135 -3.40 -13.20 -18.42
N ILE A 136 -2.26 -12.89 -19.03
CA ILE A 136 -0.97 -13.08 -18.39
C ILE A 136 -0.60 -11.81 -17.63
N VAL A 137 -0.29 -11.97 -16.34
CA VAL A 137 0.11 -10.89 -15.45
C VAL A 137 1.61 -10.90 -15.26
N SER A 138 2.25 -9.77 -15.50
CA SER A 138 3.67 -9.55 -15.24
C SER A 138 3.88 -8.20 -14.57
N THR A 139 4.86 -8.13 -13.69
CA THR A 139 5.49 -6.86 -13.30
C THR A 139 6.59 -6.51 -14.30
N PRO A 140 7.02 -5.24 -14.41
CA PRO A 140 7.98 -4.81 -15.43
C PRO A 140 9.44 -5.16 -15.11
N ASP A 141 9.69 -6.14 -14.25
CA ASP A 141 11.05 -6.66 -13.98
C ASP A 141 11.39 -7.86 -14.87
N GLU A 142 12.66 -8.01 -15.22
CA GLU A 142 13.13 -9.02 -16.18
C GLU A 142 12.75 -10.46 -15.78
N VAL A 143 12.79 -10.79 -14.49
CA VAL A 143 12.52 -12.15 -14.02
C VAL A 143 11.05 -12.51 -14.23
N CYS A 144 10.14 -11.58 -13.89
CA CYS A 144 8.71 -11.75 -14.08
C CYS A 144 8.34 -11.78 -15.56
N VAL A 145 8.98 -10.96 -16.38
CA VAL A 145 8.78 -10.92 -17.84
C VAL A 145 9.22 -12.23 -18.50
N ARG A 146 10.37 -12.79 -18.13
CA ARG A 146 10.81 -14.12 -18.61
C ARG A 146 9.84 -15.21 -18.19
N ALA A 147 9.37 -15.18 -16.94
CA ALA A 147 8.38 -16.14 -16.44
C ALA A 147 7.03 -16.00 -17.15
N ALA A 148 6.56 -14.79 -17.45
CA ALA A 148 5.35 -14.53 -18.23
C ALA A 148 5.44 -15.09 -19.66
N LYS A 149 6.60 -14.95 -20.33
CA LYS A 149 6.86 -15.59 -21.62
C LYS A 149 6.74 -17.12 -21.55
N GLY A 150 7.27 -17.71 -20.47
CA GLY A 150 7.13 -19.14 -20.21
C GLY A 150 5.67 -19.57 -20.06
N ALA A 151 4.90 -18.84 -19.25
CA ALA A 151 3.47 -19.10 -19.05
C ALA A 151 2.67 -18.97 -20.37
N ALA A 152 2.98 -17.98 -21.20
CA ALA A 152 2.35 -17.83 -22.52
C ALA A 152 2.60 -19.05 -23.41
N ARG A 153 3.81 -19.58 -23.39
CA ARG A 153 4.15 -20.77 -24.15
C ARG A 153 3.39 -22.01 -23.66
N GLU A 154 3.28 -22.20 -22.34
CA GLU A 154 2.54 -23.32 -21.78
C GLU A 154 1.02 -23.22 -22.07
N LEU A 155 0.43 -22.04 -22.04
CA LEU A 155 -0.96 -21.81 -22.42
C LEU A 155 -1.21 -22.19 -23.89
N ARG A 156 -0.31 -21.82 -24.82
CA ARG A 156 -0.42 -22.21 -26.22
C ARG A 156 -0.35 -23.74 -26.42
N LYS A 157 0.50 -24.44 -25.65
CA LYS A 157 0.53 -25.92 -25.64
C LYS A 157 -0.80 -26.53 -25.21
N LYS A 158 -1.53 -25.83 -24.31
CA LYS A 158 -2.86 -26.21 -23.85
C LYS A 158 -3.98 -25.71 -24.78
N LYS A 159 -3.63 -25.20 -25.98
CA LYS A 159 -4.54 -24.68 -27.01
C LYS A 159 -5.32 -23.43 -26.58
N VAL A 160 -4.79 -22.66 -25.65
CA VAL A 160 -5.31 -21.33 -25.32
C VAL A 160 -4.55 -20.30 -26.14
N ASP A 161 -5.13 -19.88 -27.28
CA ASP A 161 -4.45 -19.00 -28.24
C ASP A 161 -4.80 -17.51 -28.04
N LYS A 162 -5.97 -17.23 -27.46
CA LYS A 162 -6.41 -15.87 -27.17
C LYS A 162 -5.73 -15.34 -25.89
N ILE A 163 -4.45 -15.04 -25.97
CA ILE A 163 -3.66 -14.57 -24.84
C ILE A 163 -3.49 -13.05 -24.89
N ARG A 164 -3.62 -12.37 -23.75
CA ARG A 164 -3.37 -10.94 -23.59
C ARG A 164 -2.47 -10.69 -22.37
N LEU A 165 -1.68 -9.63 -22.45
CA LEU A 165 -0.76 -9.23 -21.38
C LEU A 165 -1.35 -8.11 -20.52
N ILE A 166 -1.22 -8.23 -19.22
CA ILE A 166 -1.44 -7.15 -18.26
C ILE A 166 -0.12 -6.86 -17.55
N ILE A 167 0.35 -5.62 -17.65
CA ILE A 167 1.48 -5.15 -16.86
C ILE A 167 0.92 -4.61 -15.56
N ASN A 168 1.24 -5.26 -14.44
CA ASN A 168 0.78 -4.89 -13.11
C ASN A 168 1.89 -4.21 -12.32
N ARG A 169 1.53 -3.43 -11.30
CA ARG A 169 2.44 -2.70 -10.42
C ARG A 169 3.39 -1.79 -11.21
N PHE A 170 2.86 -1.16 -12.25
CA PHE A 170 3.64 -0.29 -13.10
C PHE A 170 3.88 1.05 -12.43
N ASP A 171 5.15 1.40 -12.21
CA ASP A 171 5.57 2.73 -11.79
C ASP A 171 6.20 3.47 -12.99
N LYS A 172 5.67 4.64 -13.31
CA LYS A 172 6.17 5.48 -14.40
C LYS A 172 7.53 6.11 -14.08
N ASN A 173 7.81 6.30 -12.78
CA ASN A 173 9.06 6.88 -12.28
C ASN A 173 9.69 5.94 -11.24
N PRO A 174 10.22 4.78 -11.65
CA PRO A 174 10.80 3.85 -10.71
C PRO A 174 11.99 4.50 -9.97
N THR A 175 12.05 4.26 -8.66
CA THR A 175 13.10 4.81 -7.80
C THR A 175 14.49 4.30 -8.17
N VAL A 176 14.56 3.12 -8.81
CA VAL A 176 15.80 2.49 -9.27
C VAL A 176 15.80 2.45 -10.79
N LYS A 177 16.53 3.35 -11.41
CA LYS A 177 16.72 3.38 -12.86
C LYS A 177 17.44 2.11 -13.33
N GLY A 178 17.03 1.58 -14.50
CA GLY A 178 17.65 0.40 -15.12
C GLY A 178 17.20 -0.96 -14.56
N LYS A 179 16.36 -1.00 -13.52
CA LYS A 179 15.84 -2.25 -12.94
C LYS A 179 14.52 -2.70 -13.57
N TYR A 180 13.80 -1.79 -14.20
CA TYR A 180 12.46 -2.04 -14.76
C TYR A 180 12.47 -1.76 -16.26
N LEU A 181 11.82 -2.67 -17.00
CA LEU A 181 11.58 -2.53 -18.42
C LEU A 181 10.45 -1.52 -18.67
N ASN A 182 10.52 -0.81 -19.76
CA ASN A 182 9.40 -0.01 -20.23
C ASN A 182 8.30 -0.91 -20.83
N ILE A 183 7.14 -0.32 -21.15
CA ILE A 183 5.96 -1.07 -21.62
C ILE A 183 6.27 -1.82 -22.93
N ASP A 184 6.95 -1.17 -23.88
CA ASP A 184 7.26 -1.75 -25.18
C ASP A 184 8.27 -2.89 -25.05
N GLU A 185 9.27 -2.74 -24.19
CA GLU A 185 10.23 -3.79 -23.85
C GLU A 185 9.52 -5.02 -23.25
N VAL A 186 8.58 -4.82 -22.33
CA VAL A 186 7.80 -5.91 -21.75
C VAL A 186 6.95 -6.62 -22.80
N ILE A 187 6.23 -5.88 -23.66
CA ILE A 187 5.43 -6.43 -24.76
C ILE A 187 6.28 -7.27 -25.68
N ASN A 188 7.43 -6.73 -26.13
CA ASN A 188 8.33 -7.39 -27.05
C ASN A 188 8.95 -8.65 -26.42
N ALA A 189 9.36 -8.58 -25.16
CA ALA A 189 9.97 -9.71 -24.47
C ALA A 189 9.00 -10.85 -24.22
N VAL A 190 7.75 -10.57 -23.83
CA VAL A 190 6.71 -11.60 -23.60
C VAL A 190 6.17 -12.13 -24.93
N GLY A 191 6.11 -11.29 -25.97
CA GLY A 191 5.56 -11.63 -27.28
C GLY A 191 4.04 -11.83 -27.26
N VAL A 192 3.34 -11.02 -26.45
CA VAL A 192 1.88 -11.09 -26.25
C VAL A 192 1.30 -9.68 -26.27
N GLN A 193 0.18 -9.51 -26.95
CA GLN A 193 -0.49 -8.21 -27.09
C GLN A 193 -1.02 -7.69 -25.74
N LEU A 194 -0.73 -6.42 -25.45
CA LEU A 194 -1.15 -5.74 -24.22
C LEU A 194 -2.67 -5.49 -24.21
N ILE A 195 -3.32 -5.79 -23.08
CA ILE A 195 -4.71 -5.41 -22.82
C ILE A 195 -4.83 -4.33 -21.75
N GLY A 196 -3.85 -4.18 -20.85
CA GLY A 196 -3.90 -3.17 -19.82
C GLY A 196 -2.62 -2.98 -19.03
N VAL A 197 -2.54 -1.82 -18.40
CA VAL A 197 -1.50 -1.47 -17.44
C VAL A 197 -2.18 -1.04 -16.15
N VAL A 198 -1.83 -1.70 -15.05
CA VAL A 198 -2.32 -1.38 -13.69
C VAL A 198 -1.16 -0.73 -12.95
N PRO A 199 -1.32 0.51 -12.48
CA PRO A 199 -0.26 1.19 -11.75
C PRO A 199 -0.04 0.56 -10.38
N GLU A 200 1.17 0.73 -9.83
CA GLU A 200 1.43 0.46 -8.41
C GLU A 200 0.57 1.40 -7.58
N ASP A 201 -0.21 0.85 -6.64
CA ASP A 201 -1.16 1.60 -5.85
C ASP A 201 -1.26 1.03 -4.43
N LYS A 202 -1.01 1.86 -3.43
CA LYS A 202 -1.04 1.47 -2.01
C LYS A 202 -2.43 0.97 -1.56
N ASN A 203 -3.51 1.45 -2.19
CA ASN A 203 -4.85 0.97 -1.88
C ASN A 203 -5.02 -0.50 -2.23
N ILE A 204 -4.31 -1.01 -3.25
CA ILE A 204 -4.32 -2.45 -3.58
C ILE A 204 -3.63 -3.26 -2.49
N SER A 205 -2.48 -2.77 -1.97
CA SER A 205 -1.79 -3.44 -0.85
C SER A 205 -2.65 -3.45 0.41
N TYR A 206 -3.41 -2.39 0.67
CA TYR A 206 -4.37 -2.35 1.77
C TYR A 206 -5.52 -3.36 1.55
N CYS A 207 -6.08 -3.43 0.34
CA CYS A 207 -7.14 -4.39 0.02
C CYS A 207 -6.65 -5.85 0.04
N ALA A 208 -5.36 -6.10 -0.12
CA ALA A 208 -4.80 -7.43 0.06
C ALA A 208 -4.92 -7.96 1.51
N SER A 209 -5.17 -7.08 2.47
CA SER A 209 -5.43 -7.44 3.88
C SER A 209 -6.87 -7.22 4.35
N THR A 210 -7.73 -6.58 3.55
CA THR A 210 -9.10 -6.20 3.95
C THR A 210 -10.18 -6.59 2.92
N GLY A 211 -9.78 -7.19 1.80
CA GLY A 211 -10.67 -7.51 0.67
C GLY A 211 -10.94 -6.30 -0.24
N PHE A 212 -11.21 -6.61 -1.51
CA PHE A 212 -11.46 -5.61 -2.56
C PHE A 212 -12.85 -4.96 -2.48
N ALA A 213 -13.78 -5.51 -1.68
CA ALA A 213 -15.07 -4.88 -1.41
C ALA A 213 -14.90 -3.43 -0.90
N ASN A 214 -13.81 -3.17 -0.16
CA ASN A 214 -13.47 -1.88 0.41
C ASN A 214 -12.56 -1.01 -0.48
N LEU A 215 -12.31 -1.40 -1.75
CA LEU A 215 -11.44 -0.66 -2.64
C LEU A 215 -11.99 0.73 -2.96
N LYS A 216 -11.36 1.75 -2.42
CA LYS A 216 -11.66 3.16 -2.69
C LYS A 216 -11.33 3.53 -4.12
N ASP A 217 -11.88 4.65 -4.59
CA ASP A 217 -11.54 5.18 -5.90
C ASP A 217 -10.07 5.55 -5.98
N CYS A 218 -9.36 4.89 -6.86
CA CYS A 218 -7.92 5.01 -7.03
C CYS A 218 -7.50 4.70 -8.47
N PRO A 219 -6.28 5.04 -8.87
CA PRO A 219 -5.75 4.78 -10.21
C PRO A 219 -5.83 3.32 -10.64
N ALA A 220 -5.57 2.38 -9.73
CA ALA A 220 -5.64 0.95 -10.01
C ALA A 220 -7.09 0.48 -10.24
N LYS A 221 -8.06 0.93 -9.43
CA LYS A 221 -9.50 0.65 -9.65
C LYS A 221 -9.97 1.12 -11.03
N ALA A 222 -9.57 2.34 -11.41
CA ALA A 222 -9.86 2.85 -12.75
C ALA A 222 -9.19 2.03 -13.87
N ALA A 223 -7.99 1.48 -13.61
CA ALA A 223 -7.31 0.57 -14.55
C ALA A 223 -8.06 -0.76 -14.71
N PHE A 224 -8.53 -1.38 -13.61
CA PHE A 224 -9.39 -2.58 -13.66
C PHE A 224 -10.66 -2.32 -14.48
N GLY A 225 -11.31 -1.17 -14.30
CA GLY A 225 -12.47 -0.77 -15.09
C GLY A 225 -12.18 -0.68 -16.59
N ARG A 226 -11.00 -0.16 -16.98
CA ARG A 226 -10.58 -0.11 -18.41
C ARG A 226 -10.25 -1.49 -18.96
N VAL A 227 -9.62 -2.36 -18.16
CA VAL A 227 -9.36 -3.76 -18.53
C VAL A 227 -10.69 -4.49 -18.74
N ALA A 228 -11.63 -4.34 -17.81
CA ALA A 228 -12.97 -4.92 -17.93
C ALA A 228 -13.68 -4.52 -19.22
N GLU A 229 -13.65 -3.22 -19.59
CA GLU A 229 -14.25 -2.78 -20.87
C GLU A 229 -13.58 -3.42 -22.10
N ARG A 230 -12.25 -3.60 -22.07
CA ARG A 230 -11.53 -4.28 -23.17
C ARG A 230 -11.80 -5.79 -23.20
N VAL A 231 -11.97 -6.41 -22.04
CA VAL A 231 -12.42 -7.82 -21.93
C VAL A 231 -13.79 -7.97 -22.59
N ARG A 232 -14.70 -7.02 -22.37
CA ARG A 232 -16.03 -6.95 -23.01
C ARG A 232 -15.99 -6.61 -24.50
N GLY A 233 -14.80 -6.47 -25.10
CA GLY A 233 -14.61 -6.15 -26.52
C GLY A 233 -14.67 -4.67 -26.88
N LYS A 234 -14.81 -3.76 -25.92
CA LYS A 234 -14.86 -2.33 -26.19
C LYS A 234 -13.46 -1.76 -26.44
N ARG A 235 -13.34 -0.84 -27.39
CA ARG A 235 -12.12 -0.07 -27.63
C ARG A 235 -12.01 1.07 -26.61
N VAL A 236 -11.06 0.96 -25.68
CA VAL A 236 -10.79 1.97 -24.65
C VAL A 236 -9.35 2.44 -24.78
N ARG A 237 -9.12 3.76 -24.70
CA ARG A 237 -7.78 4.33 -24.78
C ARG A 237 -6.91 3.81 -23.62
N LEU A 238 -5.65 3.45 -23.90
CA LEU A 238 -4.67 3.14 -22.86
C LEU A 238 -4.34 4.43 -22.11
N VAL A 239 -4.58 4.45 -20.81
CA VAL A 239 -4.27 5.59 -19.94
C VAL A 239 -3.26 5.11 -18.92
N LEU A 240 -2.06 5.67 -18.98
CA LEU A 240 -1.05 5.52 -17.94
C LEU A 240 -1.29 6.63 -16.92
N GLN A 241 -2.09 6.35 -15.91
CA GLN A 241 -2.23 7.29 -14.80
C GLN A 241 -0.93 7.28 -13.99
N ASN A 242 -0.38 8.49 -13.76
CA ASN A 242 0.58 8.64 -12.70
C ASN A 242 -0.16 8.30 -11.40
N THR A 243 0.42 7.45 -10.55
CA THR A 243 0.20 7.62 -9.13
C THR A 243 0.42 9.12 -8.90
N LYS A 244 -0.62 9.87 -8.46
CA LYS A 244 -0.35 11.23 -8.00
C LYS A 244 0.82 11.07 -7.06
N LYS A 245 1.99 11.67 -7.38
CA LYS A 245 3.00 11.89 -6.35
C LYS A 245 2.19 12.45 -5.20
N GLU A 246 2.08 11.73 -4.09
CA GLU A 246 1.71 12.38 -2.85
C GLU A 246 2.62 13.59 -2.85
N LYS A 247 2.05 14.80 -2.98
CA LYS A 247 2.84 16.02 -2.78
C LYS A 247 3.56 15.71 -1.49
N PRO A 248 4.89 15.73 -1.45
CA PRO A 248 5.61 15.43 -0.22
C PRO A 248 4.88 16.30 0.80
N LYS A 249 4.32 15.69 1.87
CA LYS A 249 3.61 16.42 2.93
C LYS A 249 4.41 17.66 3.09
N SER A 250 3.86 18.83 2.76
CA SER A 250 4.64 20.05 2.59
C SER A 250 5.46 20.12 3.86
N LYS A 251 6.77 19.93 3.77
CA LYS A 251 7.66 20.23 4.88
C LYS A 251 7.27 21.66 5.17
N ALA A 252 6.70 21.89 6.37
CA ALA A 252 6.25 23.22 6.74
C ALA A 252 7.29 24.20 6.18
N PRO A 253 6.89 25.13 5.32
CA PRO A 253 7.86 25.85 4.51
C PRO A 253 8.96 26.29 5.44
N ILE A 254 10.22 26.09 5.08
CA ILE A 254 11.37 26.35 5.96
C ILE A 254 11.22 27.72 6.63
N ALA A 255 10.61 28.67 5.92
CA ALA A 255 10.18 29.97 6.43
C ALA A 255 9.24 29.88 7.66
N ALA A 256 8.29 28.94 7.70
CA ALA A 256 7.38 28.79 8.85
C ALA A 256 8.11 28.17 10.05
N VAL A 257 9.04 27.24 9.81
CA VAL A 257 9.89 26.69 10.88
C VAL A 257 10.85 27.75 11.41
N LEU A 258 11.47 28.54 10.53
CA LEU A 258 12.33 29.67 10.89
C LEU A 258 11.57 30.78 11.63
N SER A 259 10.33 31.07 11.26
CA SER A 259 9.51 32.05 11.98
C SER A 259 9.13 31.60 13.39
N VAL A 260 8.83 30.33 13.60
CA VAL A 260 8.58 29.77 14.94
C VAL A 260 9.84 29.81 15.79
N ILE A 261 11.00 29.42 15.25
CA ILE A 261 12.28 29.50 15.93
C ILE A 261 12.61 30.95 16.26
N GLY A 262 12.43 31.89 15.32
CA GLY A 262 12.64 33.31 15.55
C GLY A 262 11.74 33.89 16.66
N ALA A 263 10.46 33.50 16.71
CA ALA A 263 9.54 33.92 17.78
C ALA A 263 9.97 33.37 19.15
N ILE A 264 10.43 32.13 19.20
CA ILE A 264 10.96 31.52 20.44
C ILE A 264 12.22 32.27 20.92
N ILE A 265 13.14 32.61 20.02
CA ILE A 265 14.35 33.39 20.36
C ILE A 265 14.00 34.78 20.89
N ILE A 266 13.04 35.46 20.28
CA ILE A 266 12.58 36.77 20.73
C ILE A 266 11.94 36.71 22.12
N LEU A 267 11.12 35.68 22.38
CA LEU A 267 10.51 35.46 23.71
C LEU A 267 11.55 35.16 24.77
N LEU A 268 12.54 34.32 24.48
CA LEU A 268 13.65 34.02 25.41
C LEU A 268 14.52 35.26 25.66
N ALA A 269 14.84 36.02 24.64
CA ALA A 269 15.59 37.28 24.78
C ALA A 269 14.81 38.33 25.60
N GLY A 270 13.51 38.45 25.38
CA GLY A 270 12.63 39.32 26.17
C GLY A 270 12.59 38.93 27.64
N ALA A 271 12.43 37.60 27.92
CA ALA A 271 12.46 37.06 29.28
C ALA A 271 13.80 37.34 29.98
N PHE A 272 14.92 37.09 29.26
CA PHE A 272 16.25 37.38 29.76
C PHE A 272 16.45 38.88 30.08
N LEU A 273 16.05 39.76 29.17
CA LEU A 273 16.20 41.22 29.38
C LEU A 273 15.36 41.72 30.57
N THR A 274 14.15 41.20 30.74
CA THR A 274 13.27 41.53 31.86
C THR A 274 13.88 41.06 33.17
N ASP A 275 14.33 39.83 33.23
CA ASP A 275 14.95 39.27 34.42
C ASP A 275 16.25 40.00 34.78
N PHE A 276 17.08 40.29 33.77
CA PHE A 276 18.29 41.10 33.92
C PHE A 276 18.01 42.50 34.46
N TYR A 277 16.96 43.20 33.94
CA TYR A 277 16.57 44.52 34.41
C TYR A 277 16.07 44.51 35.86
N MET A 278 15.27 43.51 36.23
CA MET A 278 14.78 43.31 37.60
C MET A 278 15.94 43.09 38.57
N SER A 279 16.88 42.24 38.21
CA SER A 279 18.08 41.96 39.02
C SER A 279 18.97 43.21 39.19
N ARG A 280 19.15 43.99 38.13
CA ARG A 280 19.95 45.22 38.18
C ARG A 280 19.36 46.24 39.13
N ASN A 281 18.04 46.26 39.30
CA ASN A 281 17.34 47.18 40.22
C ASN A 281 17.15 46.58 41.62
N LEU A 282 17.87 45.50 41.95
CA LEU A 282 17.79 44.76 43.21
C LEU A 282 16.38 44.31 43.58
N LYS A 283 15.55 44.08 42.58
CA LYS A 283 14.26 43.40 42.73
C LYS A 283 14.42 41.89 42.51
N GLU A 284 13.48 41.12 43.07
CA GLU A 284 13.51 39.68 42.87
C GLU A 284 13.44 39.33 41.36
N PRO A 285 14.42 38.60 40.85
CA PRO A 285 14.41 38.20 39.44
C PRO A 285 13.23 37.24 39.16
N ILE A 286 12.67 37.29 37.95
CA ILE A 286 11.51 36.50 37.56
C ILE A 286 11.93 35.02 37.37
N PHE A 287 13.15 34.78 36.84
CA PHE A 287 13.67 33.43 36.55
C PHE A 287 14.89 33.15 37.43
N VAL A 288 14.69 33.12 38.75
CA VAL A 288 15.76 32.72 39.67
C VAL A 288 15.94 31.21 39.68
N LYS A 289 17.15 30.76 39.41
CA LYS A 289 17.50 29.34 39.45
C LYS A 289 17.83 28.92 40.88
N GLU A 290 18.55 29.77 41.62
CA GLU A 290 18.98 29.48 42.99
C GLU A 290 19.26 30.82 43.71
N VAL A 291 18.92 30.88 44.97
CA VAL A 291 19.27 31.99 45.86
C VAL A 291 20.06 31.40 47.03
N VAL A 292 21.29 31.83 47.16
CA VAL A 292 22.18 31.44 48.29
C VAL A 292 22.35 32.64 49.19
N SER A 293 22.04 32.47 50.48
CA SER A 293 22.25 33.51 51.49
C SER A 293 23.35 33.05 52.45
N ASP A 294 24.40 33.87 52.61
CA ASP A 294 25.45 33.66 53.59
C ASP A 294 25.08 34.36 54.90
N GLY A 295 25.37 33.74 56.05
CA GLY A 295 25.06 34.28 57.38
C GLY A 295 25.71 35.62 57.71
N GLY A 296 26.53 36.19 56.85
CA GLY A 296 27.18 37.50 56.94
C GLY A 296 26.46 38.63 56.19
N GLY A 297 25.22 38.46 55.70
CA GLY A 297 24.49 39.49 55.00
C GLY A 297 24.74 39.53 53.48
N ALA A 298 25.47 38.58 52.90
CA ALA A 298 25.63 38.42 51.47
C ALA A 298 24.52 37.57 50.87
N THR A 299 23.99 37.94 49.69
CA THR A 299 22.99 37.21 48.96
C THR A 299 23.42 37.06 47.50
N LEU A 300 23.43 35.84 47.01
CA LEU A 300 23.75 35.48 45.64
C LEU A 300 22.46 35.09 44.91
N TYR A 301 22.09 35.86 43.89
CA TYR A 301 21.00 35.53 43.00
C TYR A 301 21.55 34.89 41.72
N ILE A 302 21.10 33.70 41.40
CA ILE A 302 21.51 32.97 40.19
C ILE A 302 20.35 32.97 39.24
N GLY A 303 20.43 33.84 38.21
CA GLY A 303 19.45 33.90 37.14
C GLY A 303 19.82 33.08 35.91
N PHE A 304 19.01 33.19 34.87
CA PHE A 304 19.28 32.55 33.60
C PHE A 304 20.45 33.25 32.88
N CYS A 305 21.63 32.57 32.89
CA CYS A 305 22.87 33.08 32.29
C CYS A 305 23.55 34.24 33.02
N TYR A 306 23.16 34.63 34.22
CA TYR A 306 23.83 35.64 35.00
C TYR A 306 23.77 35.36 36.52
N THR A 307 24.61 36.01 37.26
CA THR A 307 24.62 36.00 38.73
C THR A 307 24.69 37.41 39.26
N VAL A 308 24.00 37.66 40.36
CA VAL A 308 24.06 38.94 41.10
C VAL A 308 24.43 38.63 42.54
N GLU A 309 25.56 39.14 42.97
CA GLU A 309 26.04 39.06 44.33
C GLU A 309 25.86 40.41 45.03
N THR A 310 25.19 40.41 46.17
CA THR A 310 24.94 41.62 46.94
C THR A 310 25.45 41.42 48.37
N ASN A 311 26.16 42.38 48.88
CA ASN A 311 26.58 42.45 50.28
C ASN A 311 25.89 43.63 50.97
N LYS A 312 25.29 43.37 52.15
CA LYS A 312 24.59 44.38 52.95
C LYS A 312 25.17 44.44 54.34
N ASN A 313 25.12 45.65 54.94
CA ASN A 313 25.41 45.87 56.36
C ASN A 313 24.32 45.23 57.23
N THR A 314 24.60 45.19 58.56
CA THR A 314 23.64 44.69 59.56
C THR A 314 22.34 45.49 59.65
N ASP A 315 22.33 46.71 59.20
CA ASP A 315 21.15 47.60 59.06
C ASP A 315 20.40 47.42 57.74
N GLY A 316 20.83 46.53 56.83
CA GLY A 316 20.25 46.24 55.54
C GLY A 316 20.74 47.15 54.41
N THR A 317 21.70 48.08 54.68
CA THR A 317 22.26 48.98 53.69
C THR A 317 23.18 48.21 52.73
N LEU A 318 23.02 48.42 51.42
CA LEU A 318 23.82 47.77 50.38
C LEU A 318 25.27 48.27 50.44
N ILE A 319 26.23 47.41 50.68
CA ILE A 319 27.67 47.72 50.68
C ILE A 319 28.24 47.55 49.27
N SER A 320 27.91 46.45 48.61
CA SER A 320 28.38 46.21 47.25
C SER A 320 27.41 45.36 46.46
N CYS A 321 27.41 45.55 45.14
CA CYS A 321 26.66 44.72 44.20
C CYS A 321 27.56 44.41 43.01
N LYS A 322 27.72 43.11 42.70
CA LYS A 322 28.49 42.65 41.55
C LYS A 322 27.61 41.81 40.68
N MET A 323 27.52 42.15 39.43
CA MET A 323 26.76 41.42 38.45
C MET A 323 27.68 40.78 37.39
N GLN A 324 27.46 39.54 37.10
CA GLN A 324 28.19 38.80 36.06
C GLN A 324 27.18 38.14 35.12
N ALA A 325 27.41 38.24 33.80
CA ALA A 325 26.68 37.51 32.80
C ALA A 325 27.66 36.82 31.87
N PHE A 326 27.36 35.56 31.52
CA PHE A 326 28.23 34.72 30.69
C PHE A 326 29.69 34.67 31.19
N GLY A 327 29.89 34.62 32.50
CA GLY A 327 31.19 34.55 33.12
C GLY A 327 31.99 35.88 33.09
N LYS A 328 31.44 37.00 32.65
CA LYS A 328 32.06 38.34 32.64
C LYS A 328 31.33 39.28 33.55
N THR A 329 32.06 40.08 34.30
CA THR A 329 31.49 41.15 35.11
C THR A 329 30.96 42.27 34.20
N ILE A 330 29.67 42.58 34.32
CA ILE A 330 28.99 43.59 33.51
C ILE A 330 28.51 44.80 34.30
N GLY A 331 28.62 44.73 35.61
CA GLY A 331 28.32 45.87 36.51
C GLY A 331 28.82 45.61 37.90
N ALA A 332 29.29 46.63 38.53
CA ALA A 332 29.59 46.65 39.96
C ALA A 332 29.22 48.01 40.49
N SER A 333 28.59 48.08 41.63
CA SER A 333 28.35 49.31 42.35
C SER A 333 28.88 49.19 43.79
N VAL A 334 29.42 50.22 44.27
CA VAL A 334 29.84 50.35 45.68
C VAL A 334 29.18 51.61 46.17
N SER A 335 28.59 51.56 47.32
CA SER A 335 28.05 52.73 48.01
C SER A 335 29.12 53.58 48.65
#